data_033359b55f68352916bf483ba02cdfdf
#
_entry.id   033359b55f68352916bf483ba02cdfdf
#
_cell.length_a   1.000
_cell.length_b   1.000
_cell.length_c   1.000
_cell.angle_alpha   90.00
_cell.angle_beta   90.00
_cell.angle_gamma   90.00
#
_symmetry.space_group_name_H-M   'P 1'
#
loop_
_entity.id
_entity.type
_entity.pdbx_description
1 polymer ?
#
loop_
_entity_poly.entity_id
_entity_poly.type
_entity_poly.pdbx_seq_one_letter_code
_entity_poly.pdbx_strand_id
1 'polypeptide(L)'
;MNRPSNISLKDWHILKEKYPNNLEEILKKIESGYPIQYIIGNVEFLDCLISVDERVLIPRFETEYLVSLVINYAKKHFTHKLSTIDLGTGSGCIAIALKKHLDTFVTAVDISKDALSLAKLNAKNNNVQIEFLKQDMLDDLEKKYDIIISNPPYIPEYGYVEESVLKYEPHLALFASDNGIYFYKQIINKHLKNLNKPGLLVFEIGDNEMPLIKEFLDTKYNLKYEFINDLTGRIRYLFIYNE
;
A
#
# COMPACT_ATOMS: atom_id res chain seq x y z
N MET A 1 -33.69 11.41 -8.39
CA MET A 1 -32.88 10.37 -9.03
C MET A 1 -32.65 9.26 -8.02
N ASN A 2 -32.85 7.99 -8.42
CA ASN A 2 -32.63 6.84 -7.58
C ASN A 2 -31.13 6.48 -7.53
N ARG A 3 -30.68 5.89 -6.39
CA ARG A 3 -29.31 5.42 -6.24
C ARG A 3 -29.05 4.20 -7.16
N PRO A 4 -27.98 4.19 -7.99
CA PRO A 4 -27.54 3.00 -8.69
C PRO A 4 -27.15 1.87 -7.71
N SER A 5 -27.42 0.62 -8.09
CA SER A 5 -27.18 -0.53 -7.19
C SER A 5 -25.71 -0.78 -6.85
N ASN A 6 -24.82 -0.38 -7.74
CA ASN A 6 -23.35 -0.50 -7.61
C ASN A 6 -22.69 0.63 -6.80
N ILE A 7 -23.45 1.62 -6.32
CA ILE A 7 -22.92 2.70 -5.49
C ILE A 7 -23.40 2.50 -4.04
N SER A 8 -22.50 2.56 -3.07
CA SER A 8 -22.85 2.45 -1.65
C SER A 8 -23.76 3.61 -1.20
N LEU A 9 -24.52 3.42 -0.13
CA LEU A 9 -25.38 4.49 0.42
C LEU A 9 -24.56 5.69 0.88
N LYS A 10 -23.38 5.44 1.47
CA LYS A 10 -22.42 6.46 1.90
C LYS A 10 -21.95 7.30 0.72
N ASP A 11 -21.42 6.63 -0.32
CA ASP A 11 -20.91 7.31 -1.50
C ASP A 11 -22.01 8.08 -2.25
N TRP A 12 -23.22 7.51 -2.30
CA TRP A 12 -24.35 8.19 -2.89
C TRP A 12 -24.70 9.52 -2.20
N HIS A 13 -24.64 9.56 -0.88
CA HIS A 13 -24.84 10.80 -0.13
C HIS A 13 -23.74 11.83 -0.42
N ILE A 14 -22.49 11.39 -0.41
CA ILE A 14 -21.33 12.24 -0.75
C ILE A 14 -21.46 12.82 -2.16
N LEU A 15 -21.80 11.99 -3.16
CA LEU A 15 -21.96 12.43 -4.54
C LEU A 15 -23.07 13.48 -4.68
N LYS A 16 -24.21 13.29 -4.02
CA LYS A 16 -25.33 14.28 -4.06
C LYS A 16 -24.97 15.61 -3.41
N GLU A 17 -24.21 15.56 -2.34
CA GLU A 17 -23.75 16.75 -1.64
C GLU A 17 -22.69 17.52 -2.46
N LYS A 18 -21.71 16.78 -2.99
CA LYS A 18 -20.58 17.35 -3.71
C LYS A 18 -20.94 17.84 -5.12
N TYR A 19 -21.89 17.16 -5.79
CA TYR A 19 -22.26 17.41 -7.18
C TYR A 19 -23.77 17.63 -7.39
N PRO A 20 -24.41 18.57 -6.67
CA PRO A 20 -25.87 18.73 -6.71
C PRO A 20 -26.40 19.07 -8.11
N ASN A 21 -25.60 19.77 -8.93
CA ASN A 21 -26.01 20.23 -10.26
C ASN A 21 -25.50 19.35 -11.41
N ASN A 22 -24.53 18.48 -11.16
CA ASN A 22 -23.83 17.70 -12.20
C ASN A 22 -23.92 16.18 -11.95
N LEU A 23 -24.83 15.73 -11.11
CA LEU A 23 -24.92 14.34 -10.69
C LEU A 23 -25.09 13.36 -11.85
N GLU A 24 -25.86 13.71 -12.90
CA GLU A 24 -26.04 12.86 -14.07
C GLU A 24 -24.72 12.64 -14.86
N GLU A 25 -23.93 13.69 -15.01
CA GLU A 25 -22.62 13.61 -15.67
C GLU A 25 -21.67 12.72 -14.86
N ILE A 26 -21.65 12.88 -13.54
CA ILE A 26 -20.86 12.07 -12.64
C ILE A 26 -21.25 10.59 -12.71
N LEU A 27 -22.55 10.28 -12.74
CA LEU A 27 -23.03 8.91 -12.87
C LEU A 27 -22.60 8.27 -14.22
N LYS A 28 -22.68 9.00 -15.31
CA LYS A 28 -22.17 8.52 -16.62
C LYS A 28 -20.68 8.23 -16.57
N LYS A 29 -19.90 9.04 -15.86
CA LYS A 29 -18.46 8.82 -15.66
C LYS A 29 -18.21 7.53 -14.86
N ILE A 30 -18.98 7.27 -13.80
CA ILE A 30 -18.89 6.02 -13.02
C ILE A 30 -19.32 4.82 -13.88
N GLU A 31 -20.39 4.93 -14.66
CA GLU A 31 -20.87 3.90 -15.58
C GLU A 31 -19.84 3.56 -16.67
N SER A 32 -18.99 4.50 -17.06
CA SER A 32 -17.86 4.26 -17.96
C SER A 32 -16.64 3.59 -17.31
N GLY A 33 -16.75 3.19 -16.03
CA GLY A 33 -15.71 2.51 -15.26
C GLY A 33 -14.75 3.44 -14.54
N TYR A 34 -14.96 4.76 -14.52
CA TYR A 34 -14.09 5.66 -13.77
C TYR A 34 -14.25 5.44 -12.27
N PRO A 35 -13.15 5.27 -11.50
CA PRO A 35 -13.22 4.96 -10.08
C PRO A 35 -13.97 6.03 -9.28
N ILE A 36 -14.97 5.59 -8.52
CA ILE A 36 -15.77 6.48 -7.67
C ILE A 36 -14.91 7.17 -6.62
N GLN A 37 -13.85 6.51 -6.13
CA GLN A 37 -12.92 7.06 -5.16
C GLN A 37 -12.19 8.29 -5.70
N TYR A 38 -11.82 8.31 -6.97
CA TYR A 38 -11.22 9.48 -7.60
C TYR A 38 -12.22 10.63 -7.76
N ILE A 39 -13.49 10.32 -7.96
CA ILE A 39 -14.56 11.34 -8.00
C ILE A 39 -14.80 11.93 -6.61
N ILE A 40 -14.87 11.07 -5.59
CA ILE A 40 -15.00 11.48 -4.18
C ILE A 40 -13.72 12.22 -3.76
N GLY A 41 -12.56 11.80 -4.26
CA GLY A 41 -11.26 12.42 -4.03
C GLY A 41 -10.57 11.98 -2.75
N ASN A 42 -11.14 11.05 -1.99
CA ASN A 42 -10.54 10.49 -0.79
C ASN A 42 -11.11 9.12 -0.44
N VAL A 43 -10.37 8.38 0.40
CA VAL A 43 -10.78 7.13 1.05
C VAL A 43 -10.41 7.19 2.53
N GLU A 44 -11.15 6.45 3.36
CA GLU A 44 -10.76 6.18 4.75
C GLU A 44 -9.76 5.04 4.78
N PHE A 45 -8.75 5.11 5.67
CA PHE A 45 -7.72 4.09 5.86
C PHE A 45 -7.21 4.17 7.31
N LEU A 46 -7.57 3.24 8.17
CA LEU A 46 -7.19 3.18 9.60
C LEU A 46 -7.30 4.56 10.31
N ASP A 47 -8.50 5.10 10.35
CA ASP A 47 -8.80 6.42 10.95
C ASP A 47 -8.08 7.61 10.28
N CYS A 48 -7.47 7.41 9.11
CA CYS A 48 -6.87 8.44 8.29
C CYS A 48 -7.76 8.75 7.09
N LEU A 49 -7.87 10.03 6.72
CA LEU A 49 -8.50 10.43 5.47
C LEU A 49 -7.42 10.63 4.42
N ILE A 50 -7.41 9.78 3.41
CA ILE A 50 -6.38 9.74 2.36
C ILE A 50 -6.96 10.28 1.06
N SER A 51 -6.49 11.44 0.62
CA SER A 51 -6.82 11.98 -0.70
C SER A 51 -6.24 11.09 -1.80
N VAL A 52 -7.04 10.84 -2.83
CA VAL A 52 -6.66 9.99 -3.98
C VAL A 52 -7.09 10.63 -5.29
N ASP A 53 -6.27 10.47 -6.30
CA ASP A 53 -6.53 10.77 -7.71
C ASP A 53 -5.66 9.87 -8.59
N GLU A 54 -5.69 10.07 -9.91
CA GLU A 54 -5.01 9.23 -10.91
C GLU A 54 -3.48 9.12 -10.74
N ARG A 55 -2.87 9.89 -9.82
CA ARG A 55 -1.43 9.83 -9.51
C ARG A 55 -1.04 8.62 -8.68
N VAL A 56 -1.99 7.98 -7.99
CA VAL A 56 -1.71 6.93 -7.00
C VAL A 56 -2.69 5.77 -7.12
N LEU A 57 -2.23 4.57 -6.76
CA LEU A 57 -3.12 3.43 -6.53
C LEU A 57 -4.12 3.76 -5.42
N ILE A 58 -5.38 3.44 -5.64
CA ILE A 58 -6.41 3.59 -4.61
C ILE A 58 -6.10 2.62 -3.46
N PRO A 59 -5.95 3.09 -2.21
CA PRO A 59 -5.72 2.21 -1.07
C PRO A 59 -6.78 1.10 -0.98
N ARG A 60 -6.31 -0.15 -0.82
CA ARG A 60 -7.16 -1.34 -0.76
C ARG A 60 -7.41 -1.76 0.68
N PHE A 61 -8.51 -2.45 0.90
CA PHE A 61 -8.86 -2.97 2.21
C PHE A 61 -7.84 -4.02 2.71
N GLU A 62 -7.27 -4.82 1.82
CA GLU A 62 -6.21 -5.77 2.14
C GLU A 62 -4.97 -5.06 2.69
N THR A 63 -4.59 -3.94 2.09
CA THR A 63 -3.48 -3.10 2.57
C THR A 63 -3.77 -2.51 3.95
N GLU A 64 -5.01 -2.07 4.20
CA GLU A 64 -5.44 -1.57 5.50
C GLU A 64 -5.31 -2.65 6.58
N TYR A 65 -5.76 -3.86 6.27
CA TYR A 65 -5.64 -5.00 7.18
C TYR A 65 -4.17 -5.39 7.44
N LEU A 66 -3.31 -5.40 6.41
CA LEU A 66 -1.86 -5.59 6.57
C LEU A 66 -1.29 -4.61 7.60
N VAL A 67 -1.58 -3.33 7.44
CA VAL A 67 -1.06 -2.29 8.34
C VAL A 67 -1.57 -2.49 9.76
N SER A 68 -2.81 -2.93 9.94
CA SER A 68 -3.36 -3.26 11.26
C SER A 68 -2.62 -4.43 11.94
N LEU A 69 -2.24 -5.46 11.17
CA LEU A 69 -1.42 -6.58 11.66
C LEU A 69 -0.03 -6.10 12.08
N VAL A 70 0.61 -5.24 11.27
CA VAL A 70 1.93 -4.65 11.59
C VAL A 70 1.88 -3.80 12.85
N ILE A 71 0.85 -2.95 13.01
CA ILE A 71 0.65 -2.13 14.21
C ILE A 71 0.50 -3.01 15.45
N ASN A 72 -0.31 -4.07 15.37
CA ASN A 72 -0.51 -5.01 16.48
C ASN A 72 0.77 -5.76 16.84
N TYR A 73 1.51 -6.22 15.82
CA TYR A 73 2.82 -6.86 16.01
C TYR A 73 3.80 -5.89 16.69
N ALA A 74 3.90 -4.67 16.16
CA ALA A 74 4.82 -3.67 16.68
C ALA A 74 4.55 -3.33 18.15
N LYS A 75 3.30 -3.10 18.53
CA LYS A 75 2.91 -2.83 19.92
C LYS A 75 3.22 -3.98 20.88
N LYS A 76 3.25 -5.22 20.39
CA LYS A 76 3.51 -6.41 21.19
C LYS A 76 5.01 -6.70 21.36
N HIS A 77 5.83 -6.41 20.34
CA HIS A 77 7.21 -6.90 20.26
C HIS A 77 8.27 -5.81 20.41
N PHE A 78 7.92 -4.55 20.29
CA PHE A 78 8.88 -3.45 20.44
C PHE A 78 8.49 -2.55 21.61
N THR A 79 9.49 -2.17 22.41
CA THR A 79 9.31 -1.33 23.61
C THR A 79 9.99 0.04 23.48
N HIS A 80 10.62 0.30 22.32
CA HIS A 80 11.34 1.55 22.04
C HIS A 80 10.66 2.30 20.88
N LYS A 81 11.05 3.55 20.70
CA LYS A 81 10.62 4.33 19.55
C LYS A 81 11.18 3.74 18.27
N LEU A 82 10.29 3.36 17.37
CA LEU A 82 10.64 2.65 16.15
C LEU A 82 11.22 3.57 15.06
N SER A 83 11.93 2.94 14.12
CA SER A 83 12.24 3.47 12.79
C SER A 83 11.57 2.58 11.73
N THR A 84 10.74 3.16 10.88
CA THR A 84 10.00 2.42 9.85
C THR A 84 10.22 3.02 8.48
N ILE A 85 10.20 2.19 7.44
CA ILE A 85 10.22 2.66 6.05
C ILE A 85 9.11 1.99 5.24
N ASP A 86 8.40 2.80 4.46
CA ASP A 86 7.38 2.40 3.50
C ASP A 86 7.95 2.52 2.08
N LEU A 87 8.13 1.39 1.40
CA LEU A 87 8.74 1.30 0.08
C LEU A 87 7.66 1.27 -1.00
N GLY A 88 7.61 2.29 -1.86
CA GLY A 88 6.56 2.49 -2.84
C GLY A 88 5.30 3.06 -2.19
N THR A 89 5.44 4.18 -1.49
CA THR A 89 4.41 4.72 -0.60
C THR A 89 3.11 5.17 -1.29
N GLY A 90 3.15 5.47 -2.58
CA GLY A 90 1.98 5.90 -3.36
C GLY A 90 1.26 7.10 -2.72
N SER A 91 0.04 6.89 -2.26
CA SER A 91 -0.76 7.91 -1.56
C SER A 91 -0.24 8.28 -0.16
N GLY A 92 0.71 7.52 0.38
CA GLY A 92 1.20 7.65 1.75
C GLY A 92 0.34 6.93 2.80
N CYS A 93 -0.68 6.17 2.41
CA CYS A 93 -1.65 5.59 3.35
C CYS A 93 -1.00 4.70 4.41
N ILE A 94 -0.04 3.83 4.03
CA ILE A 94 0.71 2.95 4.94
C ILE A 94 1.54 3.80 5.90
N ALA A 95 2.38 4.67 5.38
CA ALA A 95 3.29 5.52 6.15
C ALA A 95 2.53 6.41 7.16
N ILE A 96 1.40 7.01 6.72
CA ILE A 96 0.56 7.87 7.55
C ILE A 96 -0.10 7.09 8.68
N ALA A 97 -0.68 5.92 8.38
CA ALA A 97 -1.31 5.08 9.38
C ALA A 97 -0.29 4.56 10.41
N LEU A 98 0.90 4.09 9.97
CA LEU A 98 1.97 3.70 10.89
C LEU A 98 2.37 4.86 11.81
N LYS A 99 2.57 6.06 11.25
CA LYS A 99 2.94 7.24 12.04
C LYS A 99 1.87 7.65 13.02
N LYS A 100 0.60 7.49 12.69
CA LYS A 100 -0.54 7.86 13.54
C LYS A 100 -0.72 6.90 14.71
N HIS A 101 -0.45 5.61 14.50
CA HIS A 101 -0.75 4.55 15.47
C HIS A 101 0.44 4.03 16.26
N LEU A 102 1.68 4.39 15.88
CA LEU A 102 2.93 3.98 16.53
C LEU A 102 3.81 5.18 16.89
N ASP A 103 4.58 5.05 17.98
CA ASP A 103 5.69 5.99 18.23
C ASP A 103 6.88 5.59 17.35
N THR A 104 6.92 6.14 16.16
CA THR A 104 7.92 5.81 15.14
C THR A 104 8.42 7.02 14.37
N PHE A 105 9.68 6.95 13.90
CA PHE A 105 10.17 7.76 12.79
C PHE A 105 9.82 7.05 11.50
N VAL A 106 9.10 7.70 10.59
CA VAL A 106 8.68 7.11 9.32
C VAL A 106 9.42 7.78 8.18
N THR A 107 10.08 6.96 7.35
CA THR A 107 10.57 7.33 6.02
C THR A 107 9.62 6.70 4.99
N ALA A 108 9.25 7.44 3.97
CA ALA A 108 8.40 6.95 2.88
C ALA A 108 9.06 7.27 1.54
N VAL A 109 9.24 6.28 0.71
CA VAL A 109 9.90 6.43 -0.58
C VAL A 109 8.98 6.11 -1.74
N ASP A 110 9.10 6.86 -2.82
CA ASP A 110 8.44 6.58 -4.10
C ASP A 110 9.26 7.15 -5.25
N ILE A 111 9.24 6.49 -6.38
CA ILE A 111 9.90 6.96 -7.60
C ILE A 111 9.10 8.09 -8.26
N SER A 112 7.77 8.12 -8.06
CA SER A 112 6.85 9.11 -8.60
C SER A 112 6.86 10.39 -7.77
N LYS A 113 7.31 11.49 -8.38
CA LYS A 113 7.23 12.83 -7.77
C LYS A 113 5.77 13.25 -7.51
N ASP A 114 4.85 12.84 -8.37
CA ASP A 114 3.45 13.22 -8.29
C ASP A 114 2.74 12.47 -7.16
N ALA A 115 3.03 11.17 -6.99
CA ALA A 115 2.59 10.40 -5.84
C ALA A 115 3.10 11.01 -4.53
N LEU A 116 4.40 11.33 -4.43
CA LEU A 116 4.97 11.98 -3.25
C LEU A 116 4.37 13.36 -2.96
N SER A 117 3.97 14.11 -3.98
CA SER A 117 3.27 15.38 -3.80
C SER A 117 1.94 15.17 -3.09
N LEU A 118 1.18 14.15 -3.49
CA LEU A 118 -0.08 13.80 -2.87
C LEU A 118 0.12 13.21 -1.45
N ALA A 119 1.10 12.31 -1.28
CA ALA A 119 1.43 11.74 0.03
C ALA A 119 1.81 12.81 1.07
N LYS A 120 2.58 13.82 0.68
CA LYS A 120 2.91 14.98 1.53
C LYS A 120 1.66 15.78 1.93
N LEU A 121 0.74 16.00 0.99
CA LEU A 121 -0.55 16.64 1.28
C LEU A 121 -1.36 15.81 2.27
N ASN A 122 -1.42 14.50 2.07
CA ASN A 122 -2.11 13.56 2.94
C ASN A 122 -1.53 13.54 4.35
N ALA A 123 -0.21 13.52 4.49
CA ALA A 123 0.47 13.60 5.79
C ALA A 123 0.13 14.91 6.53
N LYS A 124 0.15 16.04 5.83
CA LYS A 124 -0.26 17.34 6.38
C LYS A 124 -1.70 17.32 6.86
N ASN A 125 -2.63 16.79 6.05
CA ASN A 125 -4.06 16.74 6.38
C ASN A 125 -4.35 15.81 7.57
N ASN A 126 -3.52 14.78 7.79
CA ASN A 126 -3.61 13.88 8.93
C ASN A 126 -2.74 14.31 10.13
N ASN A 127 -2.11 15.49 10.08
CA ASN A 127 -1.26 16.05 11.14
C ASN A 127 -0.10 15.14 11.58
N VAL A 128 0.53 14.45 10.63
CA VAL A 128 1.69 13.59 10.88
C VAL A 128 2.93 14.08 10.16
N GLN A 129 4.12 13.85 10.76
CA GLN A 129 5.41 14.19 10.18
C GLN A 129 6.08 12.92 9.66
N ILE A 130 6.40 12.91 8.36
CA ILE A 130 7.01 11.78 7.64
C ILE A 130 8.15 12.34 6.78
N GLU A 131 9.27 11.64 6.72
CA GLU A 131 10.36 11.92 5.80
C GLU A 131 10.02 11.32 4.43
N PHE A 132 9.76 12.16 3.42
CA PHE A 132 9.45 11.72 2.06
C PHE A 132 10.65 11.89 1.14
N LEU A 133 11.10 10.80 0.53
CA LEU A 133 12.24 10.76 -0.39
C LEU A 133 11.79 10.31 -1.78
N LYS A 134 12.22 11.07 -2.82
CA LYS A 134 12.08 10.60 -4.20
C LYS A 134 13.21 9.62 -4.49
N GLN A 135 12.90 8.33 -4.44
CA GLN A 135 13.87 7.27 -4.52
C GLN A 135 13.20 6.02 -5.09
N ASP A 136 13.92 5.23 -5.89
CA ASP A 136 13.46 3.89 -6.24
C ASP A 136 13.48 3.00 -4.97
N MET A 137 12.43 2.19 -4.78
CA MET A 137 12.38 1.23 -3.67
C MET A 137 13.53 0.21 -3.69
N LEU A 138 14.23 0.12 -4.81
CA LEU A 138 15.39 -0.75 -5.01
C LEU A 138 16.74 -0.03 -4.85
N ASP A 139 16.77 1.28 -4.58
CA ASP A 139 18.01 1.98 -4.27
C ASP A 139 18.54 1.58 -2.88
N ASP A 140 19.84 1.75 -2.66
CA ASP A 140 20.44 1.43 -1.37
C ASP A 140 19.90 2.31 -0.25
N LEU A 141 19.55 1.69 0.87
CA LEU A 141 19.10 2.39 2.08
C LEU A 141 20.32 2.73 2.94
N GLU A 142 20.44 4.00 3.35
CA GLU A 142 21.55 4.49 4.18
C GLU A 142 21.42 4.10 5.66
N LYS A 143 20.19 3.81 6.11
CA LYS A 143 19.85 3.55 7.52
C LYS A 143 19.38 2.10 7.70
N LYS A 144 19.31 1.70 8.96
CA LYS A 144 18.58 0.50 9.37
C LYS A 144 17.22 0.86 9.93
N TYR A 145 16.27 -0.08 9.80
CA TYR A 145 14.89 0.10 10.20
C TYR A 145 14.43 -1.08 11.05
N ASP A 146 13.53 -0.83 11.99
CA ASP A 146 12.87 -1.88 12.77
C ASP A 146 11.77 -2.55 11.95
N ILE A 147 11.13 -1.77 11.08
CA ILE A 147 10.10 -2.27 10.17
C ILE A 147 10.36 -1.73 8.76
N ILE A 148 10.43 -2.64 7.80
CA ILE A 148 10.41 -2.34 6.36
C ILE A 148 9.10 -2.91 5.83
N ILE A 149 8.26 -2.08 5.21
CA ILE A 149 6.95 -2.49 4.67
C ILE A 149 6.83 -2.07 3.22
N SER A 150 6.18 -2.89 2.42
CA SER A 150 5.86 -2.56 1.03
C SER A 150 4.60 -3.27 0.55
N ASN A 151 3.80 -2.57 -0.22
CA ASN A 151 2.85 -3.13 -1.18
C ASN A 151 3.41 -2.86 -2.59
N PRO A 152 4.38 -3.65 -3.06
CA PRO A 152 5.04 -3.41 -4.34
C PRO A 152 4.14 -3.87 -5.49
N PRO A 153 4.40 -3.44 -6.73
CA PRO A 153 3.75 -4.03 -7.91
C PRO A 153 3.98 -5.54 -7.95
N TYR A 154 2.90 -6.30 -8.21
CA TYR A 154 2.96 -7.76 -8.20
C TYR A 154 2.18 -8.43 -9.35
N ILE A 155 1.48 -7.67 -10.18
CA ILE A 155 0.72 -8.26 -11.29
C ILE A 155 1.70 -8.64 -12.41
N PRO A 156 1.75 -9.90 -12.83
CA PRO A 156 2.55 -10.30 -13.98
C PRO A 156 2.17 -9.50 -15.24
N GLU A 157 3.12 -9.23 -16.13
CA GLU A 157 2.90 -8.44 -17.37
C GLU A 157 1.73 -8.92 -18.23
N TYR A 158 1.39 -10.21 -18.13
CA TYR A 158 0.24 -10.83 -18.82
C TYR A 158 -0.89 -11.22 -17.85
N GLY A 159 -0.85 -10.71 -16.62
CA GLY A 159 -1.86 -10.96 -15.61
C GLY A 159 -3.18 -10.27 -15.93
N TYR A 160 -4.27 -10.87 -15.48
CA TYR A 160 -5.58 -10.23 -15.58
C TYR A 160 -5.65 -9.04 -14.62
N VAL A 161 -6.11 -7.91 -15.15
CA VAL A 161 -6.41 -6.70 -14.39
C VAL A 161 -7.80 -6.22 -14.80
N GLU A 162 -8.59 -5.79 -13.86
CA GLU A 162 -9.89 -5.17 -14.15
C GLU A 162 -9.69 -3.97 -15.07
N GLU A 163 -10.58 -3.81 -16.07
CA GLU A 163 -10.47 -2.76 -17.09
C GLU A 163 -10.41 -1.36 -16.46
N SER A 164 -11.18 -1.12 -15.40
CA SER A 164 -11.18 0.15 -14.67
C SER A 164 -9.82 0.48 -14.04
N VAL A 165 -9.18 -0.53 -13.44
CA VAL A 165 -7.85 -0.39 -12.82
C VAL A 165 -6.81 -0.13 -13.91
N LEU A 166 -6.81 -0.96 -14.98
CA LEU A 166 -5.88 -0.82 -16.10
C LEU A 166 -5.97 0.54 -16.78
N LYS A 167 -7.18 1.10 -16.87
CA LYS A 167 -7.43 2.36 -17.61
C LYS A 167 -7.11 3.61 -16.80
N TYR A 168 -7.29 3.59 -15.49
CA TYR A 168 -7.30 4.80 -14.68
C TYR A 168 -6.27 4.82 -13.54
N GLU A 169 -5.76 3.67 -13.10
CA GLU A 169 -4.75 3.64 -12.05
C GLU A 169 -3.32 3.59 -12.63
N PRO A 170 -2.30 4.10 -11.94
CA PRO A 170 -0.95 4.20 -12.51
C PRO A 170 -0.34 2.82 -12.76
N HIS A 171 0.03 2.51 -14.00
CA HIS A 171 0.62 1.22 -14.39
C HIS A 171 1.91 0.90 -13.63
N LEU A 172 2.67 1.92 -13.24
CA LEU A 172 3.87 1.77 -12.43
C LEU A 172 3.62 1.09 -11.08
N ALA A 173 2.40 1.21 -10.55
CA ALA A 173 1.99 0.59 -9.29
C ALA A 173 1.40 -0.82 -9.45
N LEU A 174 1.26 -1.33 -10.68
CA LEU A 174 0.54 -2.58 -10.96
C LEU A 174 1.46 -3.72 -11.36
N PHE A 175 2.34 -3.52 -12.33
CA PHE A 175 3.01 -4.60 -13.05
C PHE A 175 4.41 -4.91 -12.54
N ALA A 176 4.72 -6.20 -12.46
CA ALA A 176 6.04 -6.70 -12.12
C ALA A 176 6.44 -7.85 -13.06
N SER A 177 7.72 -7.88 -13.42
CA SER A 177 8.33 -8.99 -14.15
C SER A 177 8.53 -10.23 -13.26
N ASP A 178 9.13 -11.28 -13.81
CA ASP A 178 9.44 -12.52 -13.09
C ASP A 178 8.17 -13.15 -12.44
N ASN A 179 7.10 -13.26 -13.23
CA ASN A 179 5.78 -13.76 -12.79
C ASN A 179 5.24 -13.04 -11.53
N GLY A 180 5.48 -11.73 -11.42
CA GLY A 180 4.97 -10.91 -10.32
C GLY A 180 5.91 -10.83 -9.10
N ILE A 181 6.98 -11.63 -9.05
CA ILE A 181 7.83 -11.72 -7.84
C ILE A 181 9.12 -10.91 -7.88
N TYR A 182 9.35 -10.14 -8.94
CA TYR A 182 10.58 -9.37 -9.12
C TYR A 182 10.90 -8.45 -7.93
N PHE A 183 9.96 -7.60 -7.54
CA PHE A 183 10.19 -6.64 -6.45
C PHE A 183 10.43 -7.33 -5.11
N TYR A 184 9.72 -8.40 -4.79
CA TYR A 184 9.96 -9.16 -3.56
C TYR A 184 11.39 -9.68 -3.49
N LYS A 185 11.87 -10.34 -4.57
CA LYS A 185 13.25 -10.83 -4.65
C LYS A 185 14.27 -9.71 -4.48
N GLN A 186 14.05 -8.58 -5.16
CA GLN A 186 15.00 -7.46 -5.11
C GLN A 186 15.02 -6.79 -3.74
N ILE A 187 13.85 -6.51 -3.15
CA ILE A 187 13.75 -5.88 -1.83
C ILE A 187 14.37 -6.79 -0.77
N ILE A 188 14.07 -8.09 -0.77
CA ILE A 188 14.66 -9.06 0.16
C ILE A 188 16.18 -9.09 0.00
N ASN A 189 16.70 -9.24 -1.23
CA ASN A 189 18.14 -9.28 -1.50
C ASN A 189 18.86 -8.02 -1.03
N LYS A 190 18.29 -6.86 -1.25
CA LYS A 190 18.95 -5.57 -0.97
C LYS A 190 18.78 -5.10 0.46
N HIS A 191 17.60 -5.28 1.06
CA HIS A 191 17.24 -4.58 2.27
C HIS A 191 17.19 -5.43 3.55
N LEU A 192 17.39 -6.76 3.48
CA LEU A 192 17.56 -7.55 4.72
C LEU A 192 18.74 -7.05 5.58
N LYS A 193 19.82 -6.56 4.98
CA LYS A 193 20.97 -5.94 5.67
C LYS A 193 20.60 -4.67 6.43
N ASN A 194 19.52 -4.00 5.99
CA ASN A 194 18.99 -2.77 6.57
C ASN A 194 17.92 -3.02 7.65
N LEU A 195 17.63 -4.26 7.97
CA LEU A 195 16.69 -4.60 9.03
C LEU A 195 17.44 -4.73 10.36
N ASN A 196 16.94 -4.04 11.40
CA ASN A 196 17.47 -4.15 12.76
C ASN A 196 17.24 -5.57 13.33
N LYS A 197 17.80 -5.84 14.51
CA LYS A 197 17.54 -7.04 15.33
C LYS A 197 17.02 -6.59 16.72
N PRO A 198 15.79 -6.94 17.10
CA PRO A 198 14.76 -7.56 16.29
C PRO A 198 14.25 -6.63 15.20
N GLY A 199 13.74 -7.21 14.11
CA GLY A 199 13.20 -6.44 12.99
C GLY A 199 12.20 -7.21 12.14
N LEU A 200 11.39 -6.49 11.36
CA LEU A 200 10.30 -7.04 10.56
C LEU A 200 10.29 -6.48 9.15
N LEU A 201 10.40 -7.35 8.13
CA LEU A 201 10.18 -7.02 6.73
C LEU A 201 8.83 -7.60 6.29
N VAL A 202 7.94 -6.75 5.77
CA VAL A 202 6.55 -7.12 5.47
C VAL A 202 6.16 -6.75 4.06
N PHE A 203 5.40 -7.66 3.43
CA PHE A 203 4.82 -7.43 2.10
C PHE A 203 3.33 -7.75 2.06
N GLU A 204 2.59 -6.95 1.28
CA GLU A 204 1.39 -7.45 0.62
C GLU A 204 1.82 -8.26 -0.60
N ILE A 205 1.16 -9.40 -0.86
CA ILE A 205 1.43 -10.26 -2.02
C ILE A 205 0.14 -10.54 -2.80
N GLY A 206 0.27 -10.87 -4.07
CA GLY A 206 -0.86 -11.29 -4.89
C GLY A 206 -1.32 -12.72 -4.61
N ASP A 207 -2.28 -13.20 -5.40
CA ASP A 207 -2.93 -14.50 -5.16
C ASP A 207 -2.04 -15.71 -5.51
N ASN A 208 -1.09 -15.55 -6.44
CA ASN A 208 -0.34 -16.66 -7.04
C ASN A 208 1.17 -16.63 -6.76
N GLU A 209 1.67 -15.59 -6.10
CA GLU A 209 3.11 -15.36 -5.91
C GLU A 209 3.71 -16.19 -4.76
N MET A 210 2.87 -16.64 -3.81
CA MET A 210 3.33 -17.34 -2.60
C MET A 210 4.24 -18.53 -2.89
N PRO A 211 3.91 -19.46 -3.80
CA PRO A 211 4.77 -20.63 -4.05
C PRO A 211 6.18 -20.25 -4.56
N LEU A 212 6.23 -19.26 -5.46
CA LEU A 212 7.48 -18.77 -6.05
C LEU A 212 8.33 -18.01 -5.03
N ILE A 213 7.70 -17.18 -4.20
CA ILE A 213 8.39 -16.46 -3.12
C ILE A 213 8.92 -17.47 -2.08
N LYS A 214 8.10 -18.47 -1.72
CA LYS A 214 8.50 -19.53 -0.78
C LYS A 214 9.72 -20.30 -1.29
N GLU A 215 9.72 -20.75 -2.55
CA GLU A 215 10.85 -21.44 -3.17
C GLU A 215 12.11 -20.57 -3.14
N PHE A 216 11.99 -19.28 -3.47
CA PHE A 216 13.10 -18.34 -3.41
C PHE A 216 13.68 -18.20 -1.99
N LEU A 217 12.82 -18.06 -0.98
CA LEU A 217 13.24 -17.93 0.42
C LEU A 217 13.93 -19.21 0.91
N ASP A 218 13.30 -20.37 0.70
CA ASP A 218 13.82 -21.66 1.17
C ASP A 218 15.15 -22.06 0.51
N THR A 219 15.34 -21.65 -0.76
CA THR A 219 16.57 -21.98 -1.49
C THR A 219 17.73 -21.07 -1.12
N LYS A 220 17.46 -19.79 -0.83
CA LYS A 220 18.51 -18.79 -0.72
C LYS A 220 18.83 -18.36 0.70
N TYR A 221 17.88 -18.48 1.61
CA TYR A 221 17.96 -17.93 2.95
C TYR A 221 17.60 -18.95 4.02
N ASN A 222 18.17 -18.78 5.20
CA ASN A 222 17.71 -19.42 6.43
C ASN A 222 17.04 -18.36 7.31
N LEU A 223 15.82 -17.97 6.95
CA LEU A 223 15.05 -16.93 7.61
C LEU A 223 13.81 -17.52 8.24
N LYS A 224 13.39 -16.93 9.35
CA LYS A 224 12.07 -17.16 9.90
C LYS A 224 11.09 -16.26 9.15
N TYR A 225 10.07 -16.85 8.56
CA TYR A 225 9.01 -16.13 7.85
C TYR A 225 7.66 -16.81 8.01
N GLU A 226 6.60 -16.07 7.74
CA GLU A 226 5.24 -16.53 7.81
C GLU A 226 4.41 -15.93 6.67
N PHE A 227 3.55 -16.77 6.05
CA PHE A 227 2.50 -16.29 5.16
C PHE A 227 1.20 -16.21 5.93
N ILE A 228 0.52 -15.06 5.86
CA ILE A 228 -0.68 -14.78 6.64
C ILE A 228 -1.85 -14.55 5.67
N ASN A 229 -3.01 -15.08 6.06
CA ASN A 229 -4.24 -14.92 5.30
C ASN A 229 -4.88 -13.55 5.55
N ASP A 230 -5.57 -13.04 4.54
CA ASP A 230 -6.53 -11.96 4.68
C ASP A 230 -7.82 -12.43 5.38
N LEU A 231 -8.78 -11.52 5.56
CA LEU A 231 -10.06 -11.82 6.20
C LEU A 231 -10.97 -12.75 5.36
N THR A 232 -10.65 -12.97 4.08
CA THR A 232 -11.35 -13.89 3.18
C THR A 232 -10.74 -15.30 3.19
N GLY A 233 -9.60 -15.49 3.88
CA GLY A 233 -8.88 -16.75 3.97
C GLY A 233 -7.86 -16.97 2.85
N ARG A 234 -7.56 -15.95 2.04
CA ARG A 234 -6.53 -16.02 0.99
C ARG A 234 -5.19 -15.60 1.58
N ILE A 235 -4.10 -16.28 1.20
CA ILE A 235 -2.75 -15.85 1.53
C ILE A 235 -2.48 -14.51 0.84
N ARG A 236 -2.23 -13.47 1.66
CA ARG A 236 -2.09 -12.10 1.16
C ARG A 236 -0.89 -11.36 1.74
N TYR A 237 -0.26 -11.88 2.79
CA TYR A 237 0.83 -11.18 3.46
C TYR A 237 2.01 -12.11 3.70
N LEU A 238 3.22 -11.54 3.59
CA LEU A 238 4.47 -12.19 3.94
C LEU A 238 5.16 -11.37 5.05
N PHE A 239 5.44 -12.01 6.16
CA PHE A 239 6.20 -11.47 7.28
C PHE A 239 7.54 -12.21 7.37
N ILE A 240 8.65 -11.48 7.33
CA ILE A 240 10.02 -12.01 7.47
C ILE A 240 10.63 -11.39 8.72
N TYR A 241 11.10 -12.22 9.63
CA TYR A 241 11.61 -11.82 10.94
C TYR A 241 13.14 -11.85 10.96
N ASN A 242 13.77 -10.78 11.47
CA ASN A 242 15.19 -10.73 11.81
C ASN A 242 15.33 -10.77 13.33
N GLU A 243 15.49 -11.98 13.88
CA GLU A 243 15.60 -12.25 15.32
C GLU A 243 17.04 -12.15 15.84
#